data_65d6914c6ac050f194cdda576c3826d8
#
_entry.id   65d6914c6ac050f194cdda576c3826d8
#
_cell.length_a   1.000
_cell.length_b   1.000
_cell.length_c   1.000
_cell.angle_alpha   90.00
_cell.angle_beta   90.00
_cell.angle_gamma   90.00
#
_symmetry.space_group_name_H-M   'P 1'
#
loop_
_entity.id
_entity.type
_entity.pdbx_description
1 polymer ?
#
loop_
_entity_poly.entity_id
_entity_poly.type
_entity_poly.pdbx_seq_one_letter_code
_entity_poly.pdbx_strand_id
1 'polypeptide(L)'
;MMGTEAVVADLMSIDPVVVRPDTTIEEAERLLQEFDITGMPVVDDEGRPVGVISQTDLLTTMRPAIGVLIRAKASGLRVGELMSTPAITVPIATPLVEAARQMLDARVHRLVVIDDRGRAVGVLSATDFVTLYADG
;
A
#
# COMPACT_ATOMS: atom_id res chain seq x y z
N MET A 1 18.48 15.59 21.45
CA MET A 1 18.07 15.23 21.49
C MET A 1 17.52 14.99 21.05
N MET A 2 17.40 14.89 20.86
CA MET A 2 16.83 14.59 20.57
C MET A 2 16.08 14.15 20.72
N GLY A 3 16.45 14.45 20.69
CA GLY A 3 15.63 13.63 21.47
C GLY A 3 14.26 13.34 21.06
N THR A 4 13.80 14.00 20.20
CA THR A 4 12.47 13.71 19.73
C THR A 4 12.54 12.67 18.65
N GLU A 5 12.04 11.52 18.98
CA GLU A 5 11.95 10.49 18.00
C GLU A 5 10.84 10.83 17.03
N ALA A 6 11.17 10.87 15.76
CA ALA A 6 10.15 11.01 14.73
C ALA A 6 9.30 9.74 14.72
N VAL A 7 8.02 9.92 14.46
CA VAL A 7 7.07 8.82 14.37
C VAL A 7 6.53 8.74 12.96
N VAL A 8 5.83 7.64 12.69
CA VAL A 8 5.30 7.37 11.36
C VAL A 8 4.45 8.53 10.83
N ALA A 9 3.64 9.14 11.70
CA ALA A 9 2.79 10.27 11.31
C ALA A 9 3.58 11.44 10.75
N ASP A 10 4.84 11.59 11.14
CA ASP A 10 5.68 12.70 10.69
C ASP A 10 6.14 12.55 9.25
N LEU A 11 6.13 11.32 8.72
CA LEU A 11 6.71 11.04 7.41
C LEU A 11 5.73 10.45 6.41
N MET A 12 4.63 9.86 6.88
CA MET A 12 3.69 9.17 6.01
C MET A 12 3.00 10.10 5.03
N SER A 13 2.57 9.53 3.90
CA SER A 13 1.64 10.22 3.01
C SER A 13 0.24 10.07 3.60
N ILE A 14 -0.49 11.17 3.69
CA ILE A 14 -1.84 11.16 4.25
C ILE A 14 -2.88 11.03 3.15
N ASP A 15 -4.12 10.71 3.54
CA ASP A 15 -5.24 10.55 2.61
C ASP A 15 -4.89 9.60 1.48
N PRO A 16 -4.56 8.34 1.80
CA PRO A 16 -4.11 7.42 0.76
C PRO A 16 -5.22 7.13 -0.24
N VAL A 17 -4.85 6.94 -1.49
CA VAL A 17 -5.78 6.40 -2.49
C VAL A 17 -6.01 4.95 -2.12
N VAL A 18 -7.25 4.57 -1.90
CA VAL A 18 -7.61 3.21 -1.49
C VAL A 18 -8.61 2.61 -2.47
N VAL A 19 -8.65 1.29 -2.48
CA VAL A 19 -9.64 0.55 -3.25
C VAL A 19 -10.30 -0.50 -2.37
N ARG A 20 -11.30 -1.15 -2.90
CA ARG A 20 -12.05 -2.17 -2.20
C ARG A 20 -11.77 -3.53 -2.82
N PRO A 21 -12.03 -4.62 -2.11
CA PRO A 21 -11.83 -5.94 -2.73
C PRO A 21 -12.66 -6.14 -3.98
N ASP A 22 -13.81 -5.49 -4.08
CA ASP A 22 -14.68 -5.62 -5.25
C ASP A 22 -14.37 -4.62 -6.36
N THR A 23 -13.37 -3.78 -6.19
CA THR A 23 -12.92 -2.86 -7.24
C THR A 23 -12.38 -3.68 -8.41
N THR A 24 -12.67 -3.24 -9.64
CA THR A 24 -12.15 -3.94 -10.82
C THR A 24 -10.67 -3.69 -10.98
N ILE A 25 -9.99 -4.63 -11.63
CA ILE A 25 -8.57 -4.50 -11.91
C ILE A 25 -8.31 -3.28 -12.79
N GLU A 26 -9.20 -3.02 -13.74
CA GLU A 26 -9.07 -1.88 -14.63
C GLU A 26 -9.13 -0.55 -13.89
N GLU A 27 -10.03 -0.47 -12.91
CA GLU A 27 -10.13 0.74 -12.08
C GLU A 27 -8.89 0.90 -11.22
N ALA A 28 -8.38 -0.19 -10.63
CA ALA A 28 -7.16 -0.14 -9.83
C ALA A 28 -5.98 0.33 -10.68
N GLU A 29 -5.84 -0.21 -11.89
CA GLU A 29 -4.78 0.18 -12.81
C GLU A 29 -4.88 1.66 -13.16
N ARG A 30 -6.10 2.14 -13.42
CA ARG A 30 -6.33 3.55 -13.72
C ARG A 30 -5.89 4.45 -12.57
N LEU A 31 -6.22 4.05 -11.34
CA LEU A 31 -5.86 4.84 -10.17
C LEU A 31 -4.34 4.88 -9.94
N LEU A 32 -3.66 3.76 -10.13
CA LEU A 32 -2.20 3.74 -10.01
C LEU A 32 -1.57 4.71 -10.99
N GLN A 33 -2.08 4.75 -12.22
CA GLN A 33 -1.55 5.65 -13.25
C GLN A 33 -1.92 7.10 -12.98
N GLU A 34 -3.18 7.35 -12.64
CA GLU A 34 -3.67 8.71 -12.42
C GLU A 34 -2.93 9.41 -11.28
N PHE A 35 -2.67 8.69 -10.20
CA PHE A 35 -2.02 9.26 -9.03
C PHE A 35 -0.51 9.01 -9.00
N ASP A 36 0.02 8.37 -10.04
CA ASP A 36 1.46 8.07 -10.16
C ASP A 36 1.99 7.36 -8.92
N ILE A 37 1.27 6.31 -8.51
CA ILE A 37 1.64 5.50 -7.36
C ILE A 37 1.83 4.05 -7.79
N THR A 38 2.57 3.28 -6.99
CA THR A 38 2.89 1.90 -7.33
C THR A 38 2.11 0.88 -6.52
N GLY A 39 1.31 1.33 -5.58
CA GLY A 39 0.49 0.44 -4.77
C GLY A 39 -0.51 1.23 -3.94
N MET A 40 -1.54 0.54 -3.49
CA MET A 40 -2.64 1.13 -2.73
C MET A 40 -3.12 0.15 -1.67
N PRO A 41 -3.56 0.66 -0.52
CA PRO A 41 -4.27 -0.20 0.43
C PRO A 41 -5.60 -0.66 -0.14
N VAL A 42 -5.98 -1.88 0.18
CA VAL A 42 -7.30 -2.42 -0.09
C VAL A 42 -8.02 -2.43 1.25
N VAL A 43 -9.18 -1.78 1.32
CA VAL A 43 -9.88 -1.61 2.58
C VAL A 43 -11.27 -2.21 2.51
N ASP A 44 -11.80 -2.55 3.70
CA ASP A 44 -13.18 -3.03 3.83
C ASP A 44 -14.15 -1.85 3.93
N ASP A 45 -15.42 -2.15 4.21
CA ASP A 45 -16.46 -1.13 4.31
C ASP A 45 -16.22 -0.12 5.42
N GLU A 46 -15.41 -0.49 6.41
CA GLU A 46 -15.13 0.36 7.55
C GLU A 46 -13.80 1.10 7.41
N GLY A 47 -13.13 0.95 6.27
CA GLY A 47 -11.87 1.61 6.02
C GLY A 47 -10.66 0.88 6.58
N ARG A 48 -10.83 -0.34 7.05
CA ARG A 48 -9.72 -1.12 7.60
C ARG A 48 -8.99 -1.84 6.50
N PRO A 49 -7.65 -1.83 6.51
CA PRO A 49 -6.89 -2.50 5.45
C PRO A 49 -7.01 -4.01 5.54
N VAL A 50 -7.34 -4.62 4.41
CA VAL A 50 -7.44 -6.07 4.28
C VAL A 50 -6.37 -6.63 3.37
N GLY A 51 -5.67 -5.77 2.64
CA GLY A 51 -4.60 -6.18 1.75
C GLY A 51 -3.98 -4.97 1.08
N VAL A 52 -3.09 -5.22 0.15
CA VAL A 52 -2.44 -4.20 -0.68
C VAL A 52 -2.46 -4.69 -2.11
N ILE A 53 -2.81 -3.81 -3.05
CA ILE A 53 -2.70 -4.12 -4.47
C ILE A 53 -1.59 -3.25 -5.04
N SER A 54 -0.67 -3.86 -5.77
CA SER A 54 0.47 -3.14 -6.29
C SER A 54 0.59 -3.33 -7.79
N GLN A 55 1.39 -2.47 -8.40
CA GLN A 55 1.73 -2.61 -9.81
C GLN A 55 2.34 -3.98 -10.08
N THR A 56 3.15 -4.48 -9.15
CA THR A 56 3.76 -5.80 -9.27
C THR A 56 2.70 -6.91 -9.32
N ASP A 57 1.65 -6.79 -8.50
CA ASP A 57 0.57 -7.77 -8.52
C ASP A 57 -0.09 -7.83 -9.89
N LEU A 58 -0.32 -6.67 -10.49
CA LEU A 58 -0.92 -6.60 -11.82
C LEU A 58 0.01 -7.14 -12.90
N LEU A 59 1.30 -6.81 -12.80
CA LEU A 59 2.30 -7.30 -13.75
C LEU A 59 2.45 -8.82 -13.68
N THR A 60 2.34 -9.39 -12.48
CA THR A 60 2.42 -10.82 -12.30
C THR A 60 1.31 -11.51 -13.08
N THR A 61 0.12 -10.91 -13.07
CA THR A 61 -1.02 -11.42 -13.82
C THR A 61 -0.77 -11.35 -15.34
N MET A 62 -0.05 -10.32 -15.78
CA MET A 62 0.23 -10.11 -17.20
C MET A 62 1.32 -11.03 -17.73
N ARG A 63 2.25 -11.44 -16.89
CA ARG A 63 3.47 -12.13 -17.32
C ARG A 63 3.27 -13.43 -18.08
N PRO A 64 2.36 -14.31 -17.71
CA PRO A 64 2.28 -15.60 -18.40
C PRO A 64 1.88 -15.47 -19.86
N ALA A 65 1.03 -14.51 -20.20
CA ALA A 65 0.62 -14.26 -21.56
C ALA A 65 -0.36 -13.11 -21.63
N ILE A 66 -0.35 -12.40 -22.74
CA ILE A 66 -1.35 -11.36 -22.99
C ILE A 66 -2.76 -11.93 -22.90
N GLY A 67 -2.94 -13.19 -23.33
CA GLY A 67 -4.22 -13.85 -23.28
C GLY A 67 -4.76 -13.99 -21.86
N VAL A 68 -3.87 -14.17 -20.87
CA VAL A 68 -4.28 -14.26 -19.47
C VAL A 68 -4.82 -12.93 -19.01
N LEU A 69 -4.15 -11.84 -19.35
CA LEU A 69 -4.62 -10.50 -18.99
C LEU A 69 -5.98 -10.20 -19.60
N ILE A 70 -6.13 -10.51 -20.88
CA ILE A 70 -7.40 -10.30 -21.57
C ILE A 70 -8.49 -11.10 -20.89
N ARG A 71 -8.19 -12.35 -20.54
CA ARG A 71 -9.15 -13.22 -19.85
C ARG A 71 -9.51 -12.68 -18.48
N ALA A 72 -8.52 -12.19 -17.75
CA ALA A 72 -8.74 -11.63 -16.42
C ALA A 72 -9.71 -10.44 -16.50
N LYS A 73 -9.47 -9.53 -17.44
CA LYS A 73 -10.33 -8.37 -17.62
C LYS A 73 -11.74 -8.79 -18.08
N ALA A 74 -11.79 -9.74 -18.98
CA ALA A 74 -13.06 -10.22 -19.51
C ALA A 74 -13.88 -10.96 -18.46
N SER A 75 -13.21 -11.68 -17.55
CA SER A 75 -13.89 -12.41 -16.49
C SER A 75 -14.33 -11.54 -15.33
N GLY A 76 -13.92 -10.26 -15.33
CA GLY A 76 -14.30 -9.35 -14.26
C GLY A 76 -13.55 -9.60 -12.97
N LEU A 77 -12.31 -10.05 -13.05
CA LEU A 77 -11.49 -10.23 -11.86
C LEU A 77 -11.44 -8.95 -11.05
N ARG A 78 -11.45 -9.11 -9.75
CA ARG A 78 -11.48 -8.00 -8.80
C ARG A 78 -10.16 -7.93 -8.03
N VAL A 79 -9.92 -6.76 -7.44
CA VAL A 79 -8.73 -6.51 -6.63
C VAL A 79 -8.55 -7.59 -5.56
N GLY A 80 -9.63 -8.01 -4.91
CA GLY A 80 -9.55 -9.01 -3.85
C GLY A 80 -8.94 -10.32 -4.27
N GLU A 81 -8.99 -10.64 -5.56
CA GLU A 81 -8.44 -11.90 -6.08
C GLU A 81 -6.94 -11.81 -6.36
N LEU A 82 -6.40 -10.61 -6.49
CA LEU A 82 -4.99 -10.39 -6.82
C LEU A 82 -4.20 -9.74 -5.71
N MET A 83 -4.87 -9.12 -4.74
CA MET A 83 -4.17 -8.39 -3.69
C MET A 83 -3.28 -9.30 -2.85
N SER A 84 -2.23 -8.72 -2.29
CA SER A 84 -1.38 -9.40 -1.32
C SER A 84 -2.01 -9.26 0.07
N THR A 85 -2.08 -10.34 0.81
CA THR A 85 -2.66 -10.36 2.16
C THR A 85 -1.73 -11.09 3.10
N PRO A 86 -1.79 -10.73 4.39
CA PRO A 86 -2.48 -9.57 4.96
C PRO A 86 -1.74 -8.27 4.63
N ALA A 87 -2.41 -7.13 4.79
CA ALA A 87 -1.73 -5.85 4.73
C ALA A 87 -0.82 -5.75 5.94
N ILE A 88 0.42 -5.31 5.73
CA ILE A 88 1.33 -5.08 6.85
C ILE A 88 1.06 -3.66 7.32
N THR A 89 0.61 -3.52 8.56
CA THR A 89 0.15 -2.25 9.10
C THR A 89 1.04 -1.75 10.22
N VAL A 90 0.97 -0.44 10.46
CA VAL A 90 1.71 0.18 11.54
C VAL A 90 0.88 1.33 12.11
N PRO A 91 0.79 1.46 13.45
CA PRO A 91 0.09 2.59 14.05
C PRO A 91 0.78 3.92 13.78
N ILE A 92 0.00 5.00 13.77
CA ILE A 92 0.51 6.33 13.44
C ILE A 92 1.58 6.83 14.42
N ALA A 93 1.57 6.34 15.65
CA ALA A 93 2.50 6.80 16.68
C ALA A 93 3.77 5.96 16.79
N THR A 94 3.94 4.99 15.90
CA THR A 94 5.11 4.10 15.92
C THR A 94 6.38 4.89 15.58
N PRO A 95 7.47 4.71 16.33
CA PRO A 95 8.75 5.33 15.98
C PRO A 95 9.21 4.88 14.59
N LEU A 96 9.77 5.82 13.82
CA LEU A 96 10.21 5.52 12.47
C LEU A 96 11.24 4.40 12.41
N VAL A 97 12.15 4.33 13.39
CA VAL A 97 13.15 3.27 13.44
C VAL A 97 12.48 1.89 13.50
N GLU A 98 11.42 1.79 14.29
CA GLU A 98 10.70 0.54 14.42
C GLU A 98 9.94 0.19 13.15
N ALA A 99 9.34 1.19 12.52
CA ALA A 99 8.64 0.98 11.25
C ALA A 99 9.62 0.51 10.16
N ALA A 100 10.81 1.10 10.11
CA ALA A 100 11.85 0.68 9.16
C ALA A 100 12.23 -0.79 9.41
N ARG A 101 12.35 -1.17 10.66
CA ARG A 101 12.66 -2.56 11.02
C ARG A 101 11.56 -3.50 10.57
N GLN A 102 10.31 -3.10 10.72
CA GLN A 102 9.18 -3.91 10.27
C GLN A 102 9.22 -4.11 8.76
N MET A 103 9.57 -3.07 7.99
CA MET A 103 9.69 -3.21 6.55
C MET A 103 10.76 -4.22 6.18
N LEU A 104 11.91 -4.15 6.84
CA LEU A 104 13.01 -5.09 6.59
C LEU A 104 12.62 -6.51 6.95
N ASP A 105 11.99 -6.69 8.11
CA ASP A 105 11.62 -8.02 8.58
C ASP A 105 10.56 -8.67 7.71
N ALA A 106 9.59 -7.88 7.25
CA ALA A 106 8.51 -8.37 6.42
C ALA A 106 8.87 -8.39 4.93
N ARG A 107 10.02 -7.79 4.57
CA ARG A 107 10.49 -7.70 3.19
C ARG A 107 9.48 -6.97 2.31
N VAL A 108 8.96 -5.88 2.81
CA VAL A 108 8.03 -5.05 2.07
C VAL A 108 8.60 -3.65 1.92
N HIS A 109 8.12 -2.91 0.93
CA HIS A 109 8.61 -1.57 0.64
C HIS A 109 7.63 -0.50 1.11
N ARG A 110 6.52 -0.90 1.72
CA ARG A 110 5.54 0.04 2.24
C ARG A 110 4.73 -0.61 3.34
N LEU A 111 4.24 0.25 4.24
CA LEU A 111 3.35 -0.15 5.32
C LEU A 111 2.08 0.69 5.21
N VAL A 112 0.96 0.10 5.55
CA VAL A 112 -0.30 0.83 5.66
C VAL A 112 -0.38 1.38 7.06
N VAL A 113 -0.57 2.69 7.19
CA VAL A 113 -0.62 3.34 8.50
C VAL A 113 -2.06 3.39 8.97
N ILE A 114 -2.27 2.96 10.20
CA ILE A 114 -3.61 2.87 10.76
C ILE A 114 -3.76 3.77 11.98
N ASP A 115 -4.99 4.25 12.17
CA ASP A 115 -5.35 5.02 13.37
C ASP A 115 -5.74 4.07 14.50
N ASP A 116 -6.23 4.62 15.60
CA ASP A 116 -6.61 3.83 16.77
C ASP A 116 -7.86 2.99 16.55
N ARG A 117 -8.57 3.21 15.46
CA ARG A 117 -9.72 2.39 15.06
C ARG A 117 -9.35 1.35 14.02
N GLY A 118 -8.09 1.28 13.66
CA GLY A 118 -7.61 0.33 12.67
C GLY A 118 -7.86 0.73 11.23
N ARG A 119 -8.26 1.97 10.99
CA ARG A 119 -8.54 2.45 9.64
C ARG A 119 -7.28 2.94 8.95
N ALA A 120 -7.20 2.72 7.65
CA ALA A 120 -6.06 3.17 6.85
C ALA A 120 -6.10 4.68 6.72
N VAL A 121 -5.11 5.37 7.28
CA VAL A 121 -5.05 6.83 7.25
C VAL A 121 -3.81 7.35 6.54
N GLY A 122 -2.89 6.46 6.16
CA GLY A 122 -1.69 6.86 5.45
C GLY A 122 -0.94 5.67 4.90
N VAL A 123 0.12 5.96 4.19
CA VAL A 123 1.05 4.95 3.68
C VAL A 123 2.46 5.46 3.95
N LEU A 124 3.30 4.58 4.44
CA LEU A 124 4.72 4.85 4.66
C LEU A 124 5.51 3.95 3.72
N SER A 125 6.34 4.53 2.88
CA SER A 125 7.12 3.77 1.91
C SER A 125 8.62 3.91 2.16
N ALA A 126 9.38 2.98 1.61
CA ALA A 126 10.84 3.07 1.66
C ALA A 126 11.34 4.37 1.03
N THR A 127 10.65 4.84 0.00
CA THR A 127 10.99 6.10 -0.66
C THR A 127 10.89 7.30 0.29
N ASP A 128 9.95 7.25 1.23
CA ASP A 128 9.80 8.32 2.20
C ASP A 128 11.07 8.46 3.06
N PHE A 129 11.68 7.34 3.42
CA PHE A 129 12.93 7.35 4.18
C PHE A 129 14.08 7.94 3.37
N VAL A 130 14.10 7.65 2.07
CA VAL A 130 15.13 8.21 1.19
C VAL A 130 15.01 9.73 1.14
N THR A 131 13.79 10.23 1.04
CA THR A 131 13.52 11.67 1.04
C THR A 131 14.00 12.31 2.35
N LEU A 132 13.74 11.63 3.47
CA LEU A 132 14.17 12.11 4.77
C LEU A 132 15.70 12.27 4.82
N TYR A 133 16.43 11.29 4.31
CA TYR A 133 17.89 11.35 4.29
C TYR A 133 18.40 12.44 3.37
N ALA A 134 17.75 12.62 2.24
CA ALA A 134 18.17 13.64 1.28
C ALA A 134 17.99 15.05 1.85
N ASP A 135 16.96 15.25 2.66
CA ASP A 135 16.65 16.55 3.25
C ASP A 135 17.41 16.80 4.54
N GLY A 136 17.86 15.74 5.16
CA GLY A 136 18.54 15.82 6.44
C GLY A 136 20.01 15.83 6.27
#